data_0ea88bafc1a6b798d66645d9fa47571e
#
_entry.id   0ea88bafc1a6b798d66645d9fa47571e
#
_cell.length_a   1.000
_cell.length_b   1.000
_cell.length_c   1.000
_cell.angle_alpha   90.00
_cell.angle_beta   90.00
_cell.angle_gamma   90.00
#
_symmetry.space_group_name_H-M   'P 1'
#
loop_
_entity.id
_entity.type
_entity.pdbx_description
1 polymer ?
#
loop_
_entity_poly.entity_id
_entity_poly.type
_entity_poly.pdbx_seq_one_letter_code
_entity_poly.pdbx_strand_id
1 'polypeptide(L)'
;CQLLAAHPPTAIFAGNDVIAIGVLRAAAERLIRVPQDLSVIGFDDIQMSRYVYPALTTVGQSIMQLGETAAEMLLSRIATPHGLPAEKRLVTPSVVVRESTAAPTTLSNE
;
A
#
# COMPACT_ATOMS: atom_id res chain seq x y z
N CYS A 1 6.95 7.86 -16.04
CA CYS A 1 5.98 6.76 -15.87
C CYS A 1 5.06 6.75 -17.09
N GLN A 2 5.05 5.69 -17.86
CA GLN A 2 4.24 5.58 -19.10
C GLN A 2 2.73 5.59 -18.81
N LEU A 3 2.30 5.11 -17.63
CA LEU A 3 0.90 5.09 -17.21
C LEU A 3 0.23 6.47 -17.15
N LEU A 4 1.01 7.53 -16.97
CA LEU A 4 0.51 8.91 -16.86
C LEU A 4 0.61 9.70 -18.19
N ALA A 5 0.98 9.06 -19.31
CA ALA A 5 1.37 9.80 -20.50
C ALA A 5 0.21 10.12 -21.47
N ALA A 6 -0.69 9.19 -21.76
CA ALA A 6 -1.71 9.37 -22.79
C ALA A 6 -3.14 9.48 -22.26
N HIS A 7 -3.53 8.58 -21.36
CA HIS A 7 -4.82 8.58 -20.71
C HIS A 7 -4.57 8.25 -19.24
N PRO A 8 -4.29 9.25 -18.38
CA PRO A 8 -3.98 9.00 -16.98
C PRO A 8 -5.18 8.35 -16.30
N PRO A 9 -4.94 7.29 -15.52
CA PRO A 9 -6.00 6.70 -14.70
C PRO A 9 -6.44 7.70 -13.63
N THR A 10 -7.64 7.55 -13.10
CA THR A 10 -8.12 8.34 -11.97
C THR A 10 -7.62 7.82 -10.62
N ALA A 11 -7.12 6.58 -10.58
CA ALA A 11 -6.52 5.98 -9.39
C ALA A 11 -5.43 4.97 -9.76
N ILE A 12 -4.42 4.85 -8.88
CA ILE A 12 -3.35 3.86 -8.96
C ILE A 12 -3.22 3.16 -7.61
N PHE A 13 -3.29 1.82 -7.63
CA PHE A 13 -2.88 0.97 -6.52
C PHE A 13 -1.47 0.44 -6.81
N ALA A 14 -0.50 0.91 -6.05
CA ALA A 14 0.89 0.50 -6.18
C ALA A 14 1.17 -0.75 -5.33
N GLY A 15 2.04 -1.62 -5.81
CA GLY A 15 2.38 -2.89 -5.15
C GLY A 15 3.03 -2.74 -3.77
N ASN A 16 3.62 -1.57 -3.47
CA ASN A 16 4.08 -1.17 -2.14
C ASN A 16 4.19 0.35 -2.02
N ASP A 17 4.47 0.85 -0.81
CA ASP A 17 4.57 2.28 -0.53
C ASP A 17 5.74 2.96 -1.24
N VAL A 18 6.86 2.26 -1.43
CA VAL A 18 8.03 2.84 -2.13
C VAL A 18 7.66 3.13 -3.60
N ILE A 19 6.95 2.20 -4.25
CA ILE A 19 6.45 2.40 -5.62
C ILE A 19 5.41 3.53 -5.63
N ALA A 20 4.49 3.57 -4.66
CA ALA A 20 3.50 4.62 -4.54
C ALA A 20 4.14 6.02 -4.40
N ILE A 21 5.19 6.15 -3.59
CA ILE A 21 5.98 7.40 -3.45
C ILE A 21 6.60 7.79 -4.79
N GLY A 22 7.09 6.82 -5.57
CA GLY A 22 7.56 7.07 -6.93
C GLY A 22 6.45 7.57 -7.87
N VAL A 23 5.21 7.07 -7.70
CA VAL A 23 4.03 7.57 -8.44
C VAL A 23 3.70 9.01 -8.04
N LEU A 24 3.68 9.33 -6.73
CA LEU A 24 3.47 10.71 -6.24
C LEU A 24 4.49 11.68 -6.84
N ARG A 25 5.77 11.28 -6.89
CA ARG A 25 6.83 12.07 -7.50
C ARG A 25 6.59 12.28 -8.99
N ALA A 26 6.27 11.22 -9.74
CA ALA A 26 6.00 11.30 -11.17
C ALA A 26 4.75 12.13 -11.50
N ALA A 27 3.74 12.13 -10.63
CA ALA A 27 2.55 12.97 -10.73
C ALA A 27 2.91 14.44 -10.54
N ALA A 28 3.68 14.76 -9.51
CA ALA A 28 4.14 16.12 -9.23
C ALA A 28 4.96 16.71 -10.38
N GLU A 29 5.87 15.94 -10.97
CA GLU A 29 6.66 16.36 -12.15
C GLU A 29 5.80 16.65 -13.39
N ARG A 30 4.57 16.14 -13.45
CA ARG A 30 3.60 16.33 -14.54
C ARG A 30 2.46 17.29 -14.18
N LEU A 31 2.54 17.92 -13.01
CA LEU A 31 1.51 18.82 -12.48
C LEU A 31 0.14 18.13 -12.32
N ILE A 32 0.13 16.81 -12.15
CA ILE A 32 -1.07 16.03 -11.83
C ILE A 32 -1.29 16.14 -10.31
N ARG A 33 -2.44 16.66 -9.92
CA ARG A 33 -2.77 16.89 -8.51
C ARG A 33 -3.25 15.58 -7.87
N VAL A 34 -2.62 15.21 -6.75
CA VAL A 34 -3.04 14.11 -5.90
C VAL A 34 -3.61 14.71 -4.62
N PRO A 35 -4.85 14.38 -4.23
CA PRO A 35 -5.74 13.35 -4.78
C PRO A 35 -6.74 13.83 -5.86
N GLN A 36 -6.76 15.12 -6.24
CA GLN A 36 -7.84 15.72 -7.04
C GLN A 36 -7.96 15.14 -8.46
N ASP A 37 -6.84 14.91 -9.13
CA ASP A 37 -6.81 14.36 -10.49
C ASP A 37 -6.45 12.87 -10.51
N LEU A 38 -5.76 12.41 -9.45
CA LEU A 38 -5.27 11.03 -9.32
C LEU A 38 -5.26 10.59 -7.86
N SER A 39 -5.99 9.54 -7.51
CA SER A 39 -5.85 8.87 -6.23
C SER A 39 -4.69 7.87 -6.27
N VAL A 40 -3.88 7.82 -5.22
CA VAL A 40 -2.76 6.89 -5.09
C VAL A 40 -2.86 6.14 -3.77
N ILE A 41 -2.78 4.82 -3.82
CA ILE A 41 -2.74 3.94 -2.64
C ILE A 41 -1.52 3.03 -2.72
N GLY A 42 -0.86 2.84 -1.58
CA GLY A 42 0.27 1.95 -1.42
C GLY A 42 -0.07 0.68 -0.63
N PHE A 43 0.96 -0.05 -0.24
CA PHE A 43 0.91 -1.25 0.60
C PHE A 43 2.16 -1.28 1.50
N ASP A 44 2.04 -1.74 2.74
CA ASP A 44 3.00 -1.97 3.80
C ASP A 44 2.93 -0.99 4.98
N ASP A 45 2.38 0.21 4.84
CA ASP A 45 2.36 1.29 5.84
C ASP A 45 3.75 1.60 6.41
N ILE A 46 4.74 1.78 5.54
CA ILE A 46 6.08 2.18 5.98
C ILE A 46 6.05 3.57 6.63
N GLN A 47 6.99 3.84 7.51
CA GLN A 47 7.03 5.11 8.24
C GLN A 47 7.02 6.34 7.32
N MET A 48 7.68 6.27 6.16
CA MET A 48 7.76 7.34 5.18
C MET A 48 6.39 7.76 4.63
N SER A 49 5.42 6.85 4.57
CA SER A 49 4.07 7.11 4.04
C SER A 49 3.35 8.25 4.75
N ARG A 50 3.72 8.54 6.00
CA ARG A 50 3.16 9.63 6.81
C ARG A 50 3.78 10.99 6.52
N TYR A 51 4.98 11.01 5.98
CA TYR A 51 5.80 12.23 5.84
C TYR A 51 5.91 12.72 4.41
N VAL A 52 5.49 11.92 3.42
CA VAL A 52 5.38 12.38 2.03
C VAL A 52 4.20 13.33 1.87
N TYR A 53 4.22 14.15 0.83
CA TYR A 53 3.13 15.07 0.54
C TYR A 53 2.55 14.81 -0.86
N PRO A 54 1.23 14.58 -0.96
CA PRO A 54 0.28 14.33 0.15
C PRO A 54 0.63 13.06 0.94
N ALA A 55 0.20 12.98 2.21
CA ALA A 55 0.43 11.78 3.02
C ALA A 55 -0.26 10.57 2.40
N LEU A 56 0.48 9.46 2.27
CA LEU A 56 0.08 8.31 1.46
C LEU A 56 -0.95 7.43 2.19
N THR A 57 -2.13 7.27 1.59
CA THR A 57 -3.08 6.20 1.91
C THR A 57 -2.46 4.86 1.54
N THR A 58 -2.54 3.88 2.44
CA THR A 58 -1.88 2.59 2.24
C THR A 58 -2.65 1.47 2.91
N VAL A 59 -2.31 0.23 2.55
CA VAL A 59 -2.80 -0.96 3.24
C VAL A 59 -1.71 -1.38 4.23
N GLY A 60 -2.01 -1.23 5.52
CA GLY A 60 -1.11 -1.59 6.60
C GLY A 60 -1.31 -3.02 7.07
N GLN A 61 -0.22 -3.71 7.31
CA GLN A 61 -0.18 -4.97 8.06
C GLN A 61 0.83 -4.83 9.20
N SER A 62 0.53 -5.41 10.36
CA SER A 62 1.47 -5.37 11.47
C SER A 62 2.66 -6.28 11.18
N ILE A 63 3.75 -5.70 10.67
CA ILE A 63 5.01 -6.43 10.41
C ILE A 63 5.53 -7.07 11.70
N MET A 64 5.36 -6.40 12.85
CA MET A 64 5.72 -6.94 14.16
C MET A 64 4.92 -8.22 14.45
N GLN A 65 3.60 -8.16 14.36
CA GLN A 65 2.72 -9.32 14.58
C GLN A 65 3.01 -10.46 13.61
N LEU A 66 3.28 -10.14 12.35
CA LEU A 66 3.65 -11.13 11.33
C LEU A 66 4.97 -11.81 11.69
N GLY A 67 5.98 -11.04 12.12
CA GLY A 67 7.27 -11.56 12.57
C GLY A 67 7.15 -12.43 13.82
N GLU A 68 6.41 -12.00 14.84
CA GLU A 68 6.14 -12.77 16.05
C GLU A 68 5.45 -14.10 15.73
N THR A 69 4.38 -14.06 14.95
CA THR A 69 3.63 -15.26 14.54
C THR A 69 4.52 -16.23 13.75
N ALA A 70 5.33 -15.74 12.83
CA ALA A 70 6.24 -16.57 12.06
C ALA A 70 7.32 -17.22 12.95
N ALA A 71 7.87 -16.46 13.89
CA ALA A 71 8.87 -16.97 14.84
C ALA A 71 8.27 -18.06 15.75
N GLU A 72 7.07 -17.83 16.30
CA GLU A 72 6.36 -18.84 17.11
C GLU A 72 6.12 -20.14 16.33
N MET A 73 5.64 -20.03 15.10
CA MET A 73 5.42 -21.19 14.23
C MET A 73 6.70 -21.94 13.94
N LEU A 74 7.80 -21.24 13.69
CA LEU A 74 9.12 -21.84 13.42
C LEU A 74 9.66 -22.55 14.65
N LEU A 75 9.65 -21.90 15.82
CA LEU A 75 10.15 -22.46 17.08
C LEU A 75 9.35 -23.72 17.47
N SER A 76 8.03 -23.70 17.31
CA SER A 76 7.18 -24.86 17.55
C SER A 76 7.55 -26.05 16.64
N ARG A 77 7.87 -25.79 15.38
CA ARG A 77 8.31 -26.82 14.43
C ARG A 77 9.70 -27.38 14.77
N ILE A 78 10.62 -26.52 15.18
CA ILE A 78 11.97 -26.97 15.62
C ILE A 78 11.86 -27.87 16.85
N ALA A 79 10.98 -27.52 17.80
CA ALA A 79 10.77 -28.31 19.01
C ALA A 79 10.08 -29.67 18.73
N THR A 80 9.31 -29.79 17.64
CA THR A 80 8.52 -30.98 17.32
C THR A 80 8.67 -31.38 15.83
N PRO A 81 9.86 -31.82 15.38
CA PRO A 81 10.17 -31.98 13.94
C PRO A 81 9.31 -32.99 13.19
N HIS A 82 8.69 -33.96 13.90
CA HIS A 82 7.95 -35.07 13.27
C HIS A 82 6.46 -35.10 13.58
N GLY A 83 5.92 -34.08 14.28
CA GLY A 83 4.56 -34.17 14.84
C GLY A 83 3.58 -33.06 14.44
N LEU A 84 3.99 -31.97 13.84
CA LEU A 84 3.09 -30.84 13.53
C LEU A 84 2.66 -30.85 12.05
N PRO A 85 1.34 -30.83 11.78
CA PRO A 85 0.83 -30.64 10.42
C PRO A 85 1.23 -29.28 9.86
N ALA A 86 1.14 -29.11 8.54
CA ALA A 86 1.32 -27.81 7.91
C ALA A 86 0.24 -26.86 8.41
N GLU A 87 0.66 -25.70 8.93
CA GLU A 87 -0.24 -24.65 9.45
C GLU A 87 -0.09 -23.40 8.59
N LYS A 88 -1.22 -22.72 8.37
CA LYS A 88 -1.27 -21.41 7.71
C LYS A 88 -1.99 -20.43 8.65
N ARG A 89 -1.31 -19.37 9.00
CA ARG A 89 -1.90 -18.25 9.74
C ARG A 89 -1.98 -17.03 8.83
N LEU A 90 -3.13 -16.36 8.83
CA LEU A 90 -3.36 -15.14 8.06
C LEU A 90 -3.42 -13.96 9.02
N VAL A 91 -2.68 -12.91 8.69
CA VAL A 91 -2.77 -11.61 9.36
C VAL A 91 -3.69 -10.74 8.52
N THR A 92 -4.72 -10.17 9.12
CA THR A 92 -5.68 -9.30 8.42
C THR A 92 -5.08 -7.91 8.24
N PRO A 93 -4.91 -7.43 7.00
CA PRO A 93 -4.47 -6.07 6.75
C PRO A 93 -5.62 -5.08 6.98
N SER A 94 -5.28 -3.81 7.17
CA SER A 94 -6.25 -2.70 7.27
C SER A 94 -5.86 -1.55 6.36
N VAL A 95 -6.86 -0.82 5.85
CA VAL A 95 -6.60 0.40 5.07
C VAL A 95 -6.35 1.55 6.03
N VAL A 96 -5.23 2.24 5.85
CA VAL A 96 -4.86 3.45 6.56
C VAL A 96 -5.10 4.63 5.63
N VAL A 97 -6.26 5.27 5.77
CA VAL A 97 -6.64 6.41 4.93
C VAL A 97 -5.87 7.65 5.36
N ARG A 98 -5.23 8.33 4.39
CA ARG A 98 -4.52 9.60 4.56
C ARG A 98 -4.99 10.60 3.49
N GLU A 99 -4.07 11.34 2.87
CA GLU A 99 -4.39 12.48 2.00
C GLU A 99 -4.35 12.15 0.50
N SER A 100 -3.77 11.00 0.12
CA SER A 100 -3.51 10.67 -1.29
C SER A 100 -4.68 10.05 -2.05
N THR A 101 -5.86 9.95 -1.41
CA THR A 101 -7.07 9.39 -2.03
C THR A 101 -8.28 10.29 -1.81
N ALA A 102 -9.13 10.40 -2.82
CA ALA A 102 -10.41 11.10 -2.75
C ALA A 102 -11.46 10.40 -3.62
N ALA A 103 -12.72 10.80 -3.47
CA ALA A 103 -13.77 10.38 -4.39
C ALA A 103 -13.40 10.83 -5.82
N PRO A 104 -13.70 10.02 -6.85
CA PRO A 104 -13.41 10.39 -8.23
C PRO A 104 -14.20 11.65 -8.59
N THR A 105 -13.52 12.58 -9.26
CA THR A 105 -14.20 13.71 -9.88
C THR A 105 -15.14 13.16 -10.96
N THR A 106 -16.46 13.32 -10.77
CA THR A 106 -17.41 12.97 -11.81
C THR A 106 -17.08 13.81 -13.04
N LEU A 107 -16.62 13.14 -14.11
CA LEU A 107 -16.61 13.77 -15.42
C LEU A 107 -18.08 14.07 -15.73
N SER A 108 -18.46 15.34 -15.65
CA SER A 108 -19.73 15.79 -16.23
C SER A 108 -19.63 15.50 -17.71
N ASN A 109 -20.32 14.44 -18.17
CA ASN A 109 -20.57 14.22 -19.58
C ASN A 109 -21.45 15.39 -20.05
N GLU A 110 -20.82 16.43 -20.63
CA GLU A 110 -21.47 17.33 -21.56
C GLU A 110 -21.40 16.73 -22.96
#